data_b25ab88a99e2644159259cafb640a9d9
#
_entry.id   b25ab88a99e2644159259cafb640a9d9
#
_cell.length_a   1.000
_cell.length_b   1.000
_cell.length_c   1.000
_cell.angle_alpha   90.00
_cell.angle_beta   90.00
_cell.angle_gamma   90.00
#
_symmetry.space_group_name_H-M   'P 1'
#
loop_
_entity.id
_entity.type
_entity.pdbx_description
1 polymer ?
#
loop_
_entity_poly.entity_id
_entity_poly.type
_entity_poly.pdbx_seq_one_letter_code
_entity_poly.pdbx_strand_id
1 'polypeptide(L)'
;NTWSGEIEAAYGPTAPGVLKLEQSIGKNKDEEVARRREAYLENLDKIQALIDELPKAETVMDILKSMDAPYYPDQIKVTADVFKRSIYYAKDLRNRFGLLQLLFDLELQEEFSSRLIVMA
;
A
#
# COMPACT_ATOMS: atom_id res chain seq x y z
N ASN A 1 -12.72 -7.03 -13.57
CA ASN A 1 -13.12 -6.60 -12.23
C ASN A 1 -13.00 -5.09 -12.10
N THR A 2 -14.07 -4.46 -11.60
CA THR A 2 -14.04 -3.02 -11.26
C THR A 2 -13.39 -2.83 -9.90
N TRP A 3 -12.82 -1.65 -9.65
CA TRP A 3 -12.26 -1.31 -8.34
C TRP A 3 -13.29 -1.52 -7.20
N SER A 4 -14.56 -1.14 -7.39
CA SER A 4 -15.60 -1.35 -6.38
C SER A 4 -15.82 -2.83 -6.07
N GLY A 5 -15.85 -3.71 -7.08
CA GLY A 5 -15.94 -5.15 -6.89
C GLY A 5 -14.75 -5.74 -6.13
N GLU A 6 -13.55 -5.24 -6.38
CA GLU A 6 -12.35 -5.64 -5.64
C GLU A 6 -12.39 -5.17 -4.17
N ILE A 7 -12.87 -3.96 -3.90
CA ILE A 7 -13.08 -3.45 -2.54
C ILE A 7 -14.13 -4.29 -1.80
N GLU A 8 -15.25 -4.65 -2.46
CA GLU A 8 -16.25 -5.54 -1.87
C GLU A 8 -15.66 -6.92 -1.53
N ALA A 9 -14.86 -7.49 -2.41
CA ALA A 9 -14.20 -8.76 -2.18
C ALA A 9 -13.13 -8.70 -1.07
N ALA A 10 -12.43 -7.57 -0.94
CA ALA A 10 -11.38 -7.41 0.06
C ALA A 10 -11.91 -7.09 1.46
N TYR A 11 -12.95 -6.26 1.55
CA TYR A 11 -13.43 -5.70 2.81
C TYR A 11 -14.79 -6.24 3.28
N GLY A 12 -15.51 -6.99 2.45
CA GLY A 12 -16.79 -7.59 2.82
C GLY A 12 -17.77 -6.57 3.45
N PRO A 13 -18.27 -6.81 4.67
CA PRO A 13 -19.25 -5.94 5.32
C PRO A 13 -18.80 -4.49 5.54
N THR A 14 -17.49 -4.22 5.54
CA THR A 14 -16.94 -2.87 5.73
C THR A 14 -16.73 -2.11 4.41
N ALA A 15 -16.86 -2.78 3.27
CA ALA A 15 -16.67 -2.20 1.95
C ALA A 15 -17.51 -0.93 1.69
N PRO A 16 -18.80 -0.84 2.09
CA PRO A 16 -19.59 0.36 1.88
C PRO A 16 -18.97 1.63 2.45
N GLY A 17 -18.30 1.53 3.61
CA GLY A 17 -17.59 2.65 4.21
C GLY A 17 -16.40 3.11 3.37
N VAL A 18 -15.63 2.18 2.83
CA VAL A 18 -14.48 2.46 1.95
C VAL A 18 -14.93 3.10 0.64
N LEU A 19 -15.98 2.55 0.00
CA LEU A 19 -16.54 3.09 -1.24
C LEU A 19 -17.05 4.51 -1.05
N LYS A 20 -17.78 4.76 0.04
CA LYS A 20 -18.31 6.10 0.38
C LYS A 20 -17.19 7.10 0.64
N LEU A 21 -16.12 6.67 1.30
CA LEU A 21 -14.97 7.52 1.57
C LEU A 21 -14.33 7.99 0.26
N GLU A 22 -14.01 7.07 -0.65
CA GLU A 22 -13.42 7.43 -1.95
C GLU A 22 -14.37 8.28 -2.79
N GLN A 23 -15.65 7.97 -2.80
CA GLN A 23 -16.67 8.77 -3.49
C GLN A 23 -16.69 10.23 -3.01
N SER A 24 -16.50 10.46 -1.71
CA SER A 24 -16.50 11.80 -1.12
C SER A 24 -15.19 12.56 -1.32
N ILE A 25 -14.05 11.85 -1.34
CA ILE A 25 -12.71 12.45 -1.40
C ILE A 25 -12.19 12.47 -2.83
N GLY A 26 -12.36 11.38 -3.58
CA GLY A 26 -11.90 11.24 -4.96
C GLY A 26 -10.39 11.23 -5.13
N LYS A 27 -9.64 10.73 -4.14
CA LYS A 27 -8.16 10.75 -4.19
C LYS A 27 -7.57 9.86 -5.29
N ASN A 28 -8.32 8.84 -5.75
CA ASN A 28 -7.89 7.93 -6.81
C ASN A 28 -8.39 8.36 -8.21
N LYS A 29 -9.00 9.52 -8.35
CA LYS A 29 -9.41 10.07 -9.64
C LYS A 29 -8.17 10.37 -10.49
N ASP A 30 -8.27 10.15 -11.80
CA ASP A 30 -7.17 10.32 -12.73
C ASP A 30 -6.51 11.70 -12.64
N GLU A 31 -7.31 12.75 -12.47
CA GLU A 31 -6.84 14.13 -12.33
C GLU A 31 -5.97 14.32 -11.07
N GLU A 32 -6.40 13.74 -9.94
CA GLU A 32 -5.66 13.80 -8.69
C GLU A 32 -4.38 12.97 -8.73
N VAL A 33 -4.43 11.80 -9.36
CA VAL A 33 -3.25 10.95 -9.60
C VAL A 33 -2.24 11.67 -10.50
N ALA A 34 -2.71 12.28 -11.60
CA ALA A 34 -1.85 13.03 -12.51
C ALA A 34 -1.16 14.21 -11.80
N ARG A 35 -1.91 14.98 -11.02
CA ARG A 35 -1.38 16.11 -10.21
C ARG A 35 -0.30 15.65 -9.24
N ARG A 36 -0.50 14.51 -8.55
CA ARG A 36 0.51 13.95 -7.64
C ARG A 36 1.73 13.45 -8.38
N ARG A 37 1.58 12.81 -9.56
CA ARG A 37 2.71 12.38 -10.39
C ARG A 37 3.61 13.55 -10.79
N GLU A 38 3.03 14.68 -11.18
CA GLU A 38 3.79 15.89 -11.47
C GLU A 38 4.59 16.36 -10.24
N ALA A 39 3.94 16.42 -9.07
CA ALA A 39 4.60 16.78 -7.82
C ALA A 39 5.75 15.81 -7.45
N TYR A 40 5.61 14.51 -7.73
CA TYR A 40 6.69 13.55 -7.51
C TYR A 40 7.88 13.82 -8.43
N LEU A 41 7.64 14.08 -9.72
CA LEU A 41 8.70 14.39 -10.69
C LEU A 41 9.49 15.64 -10.29
N GLU A 42 8.81 16.66 -9.78
CA GLU A 42 9.44 17.89 -9.30
C GLU A 42 10.25 17.73 -8.00
N ASN A 43 9.98 16.67 -7.23
CA ASN A 43 10.55 16.47 -5.91
C ASN A 43 11.26 15.10 -5.73
N LEU A 44 11.70 14.46 -6.81
CA LEU A 44 12.35 13.14 -6.76
C LEU A 44 13.51 13.08 -5.77
N ASP A 45 14.40 14.06 -5.78
CA ASP A 45 15.56 14.09 -4.88
C ASP A 45 15.15 14.17 -3.41
N LYS A 46 14.09 14.92 -3.10
CA LYS A 46 13.55 15.02 -1.72
C LYS A 46 12.89 13.73 -1.29
N ILE A 47 12.16 13.08 -2.19
CA ILE A 47 11.53 11.78 -1.93
C ILE A 47 12.60 10.72 -1.67
N GLN A 48 13.65 10.69 -2.49
CA GLN A 48 14.77 9.77 -2.31
C GLN A 48 15.47 10.00 -0.97
N ALA A 49 15.73 11.25 -0.61
CA ALA A 49 16.34 11.58 0.68
C ALA A 49 15.51 11.09 1.87
N LEU A 50 14.17 11.23 1.80
CA LEU A 50 13.28 10.71 2.84
C LEU A 50 13.29 9.17 2.91
N ILE A 51 13.34 8.50 1.76
CA ILE A 51 13.45 7.03 1.71
C ILE A 51 14.76 6.57 2.31
N ASP A 52 15.85 7.27 2.04
CA ASP A 52 17.19 6.94 2.55
C ASP A 52 17.31 7.09 4.09
N GLU A 53 16.43 7.89 4.71
CA GLU A 53 16.32 8.00 6.17
C GLU A 53 15.61 6.82 6.83
N LEU A 54 14.88 6.01 6.06
CA LEU A 54 14.16 4.87 6.61
C LEU A 54 15.12 3.76 7.05
N PRO A 55 14.82 3.05 8.14
CA PRO A 55 15.60 1.90 8.55
C PRO A 55 15.56 0.83 7.47
N LYS A 56 16.66 0.10 7.29
CA LYS A 56 16.69 -1.04 6.37
C LYS A 56 15.72 -2.12 6.82
N ALA A 57 15.15 -2.85 5.87
CA ALA A 57 14.21 -3.94 6.15
C ALA A 57 14.81 -5.00 7.08
N GLU A 58 16.09 -5.35 6.88
CA GLU A 58 16.82 -6.31 7.71
C GLU A 58 16.90 -5.84 9.17
N THR A 59 17.15 -4.55 9.41
CA THR A 59 17.18 -3.97 10.76
C THR A 59 15.83 -4.10 11.45
N VAL A 60 14.74 -3.80 10.74
CA VAL A 60 13.38 -3.95 11.28
C VAL A 60 13.06 -5.42 11.59
N MET A 61 13.42 -6.33 10.67
CA MET A 61 13.23 -7.77 10.86
C MET A 61 14.00 -8.29 12.07
N ASP A 62 15.23 -7.85 12.27
CA ASP A 62 16.06 -8.27 13.41
C ASP A 62 15.49 -7.77 14.74
N ILE A 63 14.93 -6.56 14.77
CA ILE A 63 14.19 -6.06 15.93
C ILE A 63 12.98 -6.94 16.23
N LEU A 64 12.16 -7.25 15.24
CA LEU A 64 10.98 -8.11 15.40
C LEU A 64 11.37 -9.50 15.91
N LYS A 65 12.40 -10.12 15.35
CA LYS A 65 12.96 -11.40 15.80
C LYS A 65 13.42 -11.35 17.25
N SER A 66 14.12 -10.27 17.65
CA SER A 66 14.62 -10.11 19.03
C SER A 66 13.50 -10.03 20.07
N MET A 67 12.30 -9.62 19.65
CA MET A 67 11.10 -9.51 20.48
C MET A 67 10.17 -10.75 20.37
N ASP A 68 10.59 -11.78 19.64
CA ASP A 68 9.76 -12.95 19.31
C ASP A 68 8.43 -12.55 18.64
N ALA A 69 8.45 -11.46 17.85
CA ALA A 69 7.30 -10.95 17.12
C ALA A 69 7.25 -11.50 15.69
N PRO A 70 6.05 -11.71 15.13
CA PRO A 70 5.91 -12.11 13.72
C PRO A 70 6.51 -11.06 12.78
N TYR A 71 7.21 -11.51 11.77
CA TYR A 71 7.82 -10.64 10.75
C TYR A 71 7.54 -11.12 9.30
N TYR A 72 6.84 -12.25 9.14
CA TYR A 72 6.27 -12.71 7.87
C TYR A 72 4.77 -12.93 7.98
N PRO A 73 4.02 -12.69 6.89
CA PRO A 73 2.56 -12.84 6.88
C PRO A 73 2.04 -14.23 7.27
N ASP A 74 2.74 -15.29 6.87
CA ASP A 74 2.36 -16.68 7.17
C ASP A 74 2.41 -17.01 8.66
N GLN A 75 3.29 -16.36 9.43
CA GLN A 75 3.39 -16.53 10.88
C GLN A 75 2.11 -16.09 11.61
N ILE A 76 1.31 -15.21 11.00
CA ILE A 76 0.01 -14.77 11.49
C ILE A 76 -1.15 -15.29 10.63
N LYS A 77 -0.90 -16.35 9.85
CA LYS A 77 -1.89 -17.02 8.98
C LYS A 77 -2.48 -16.12 7.90
N VAL A 78 -1.76 -15.10 7.46
CA VAL A 78 -2.12 -14.28 6.31
C VAL A 78 -1.62 -14.96 5.05
N THR A 79 -2.54 -15.34 4.17
CA THR A 79 -2.22 -15.97 2.89
C THR A 79 -1.61 -14.97 1.91
N ALA A 80 -0.89 -15.45 0.89
CA ALA A 80 -0.30 -14.60 -0.15
C ALA A 80 -1.36 -13.74 -0.87
N ASP A 81 -2.57 -14.27 -1.10
CA ASP A 81 -3.66 -13.53 -1.71
C ASP A 81 -4.17 -12.39 -0.81
N VAL A 82 -4.37 -12.65 0.47
CA VAL A 82 -4.77 -11.61 1.44
C VAL A 82 -3.67 -10.56 1.58
N PHE A 83 -2.41 -10.97 1.61
CA PHE A 83 -1.27 -10.05 1.66
C PHE A 83 -1.20 -9.16 0.41
N LYS A 84 -1.35 -9.74 -0.79
CA LYS A 84 -1.40 -8.99 -2.04
C LYS A 84 -2.54 -7.96 -2.02
N ARG A 85 -3.74 -8.36 -1.65
CA ARG A 85 -4.90 -7.45 -1.52
C ARG A 85 -4.64 -6.31 -0.53
N SER A 86 -3.96 -6.57 0.58
CA SER A 86 -3.61 -5.53 1.55
C SER A 86 -2.69 -4.46 0.95
N ILE A 87 -1.71 -4.84 0.13
CA ILE A 87 -0.84 -3.89 -0.58
C ILE A 87 -1.64 -3.03 -1.56
N TYR A 88 -2.60 -3.63 -2.27
CA TYR A 88 -3.42 -2.91 -3.25
C TYR A 88 -4.42 -1.95 -2.63
N TYR A 89 -5.09 -2.35 -1.54
CA TYR A 89 -6.31 -1.68 -1.08
C TYR A 89 -6.22 -1.04 0.30
N ALA A 90 -5.19 -1.30 1.10
CA ALA A 90 -5.07 -0.67 2.43
C ALA A 90 -4.99 0.86 2.36
N LYS A 91 -4.48 1.42 1.25
CA LYS A 91 -4.48 2.86 0.98
C LYS A 91 -5.88 3.50 0.95
N ASP A 92 -6.93 2.69 0.69
CA ASP A 92 -8.31 3.16 0.52
C ASP A 92 -9.09 3.24 1.84
N LEU A 93 -8.55 2.67 2.93
CA LEU A 93 -9.19 2.67 4.24
C LEU A 93 -9.33 4.08 4.85
N ARG A 94 -8.46 5.01 4.49
CA ARG A 94 -8.42 6.35 5.06
C ARG A 94 -7.95 7.39 4.06
N ASN A 95 -8.36 8.63 4.30
CA ASN A 95 -7.84 9.77 3.55
C ASN A 95 -6.45 10.18 4.07
N ARG A 96 -5.47 9.32 3.85
CA ARG A 96 -4.07 9.60 4.19
C ARG A 96 -3.19 9.24 3.00
N PHE A 97 -2.11 10.01 2.85
CA PHE A 97 -1.06 9.70 1.91
C PHE A 97 0.02 8.85 2.60
N GLY A 98 0.48 7.83 1.91
CA GLY A 98 1.55 6.95 2.38
C GLY A 98 2.19 6.19 1.23
N LEU A 99 3.13 5.31 1.54
CA LEU A 99 3.88 4.53 0.54
C LEU A 99 2.96 3.75 -0.41
N LEU A 100 1.89 3.13 0.08
CA LEU A 100 0.98 2.37 -0.77
C LEU A 100 0.22 3.25 -1.77
N GLN A 101 -0.08 4.51 -1.43
CA GLN A 101 -0.65 5.47 -2.36
C GLN A 101 0.39 5.88 -3.42
N LEU A 102 1.65 6.08 -3.03
CA LEU A 102 2.74 6.37 -3.96
C LEU A 102 2.91 5.23 -4.98
N LEU A 103 2.91 3.97 -4.52
CA LEU A 103 3.00 2.80 -5.40
C LEU A 103 1.82 2.72 -6.38
N PHE A 104 0.62 3.03 -5.92
CA PHE A 104 -0.57 3.10 -6.78
C PHE A 104 -0.43 4.19 -7.85
N ASP A 105 -0.10 5.40 -7.45
CA ASP A 105 0.03 6.55 -8.35
C ASP A 105 1.10 6.33 -9.43
N LEU A 106 2.16 5.58 -9.10
CA LEU A 106 3.26 5.24 -10.02
C LEU A 106 3.07 3.91 -10.77
N GLU A 107 1.93 3.23 -10.58
CA GLU A 107 1.63 1.93 -11.20
C GLU A 107 2.64 0.81 -10.82
N LEU A 108 3.21 0.90 -9.61
CA LEU A 108 4.25 -0.02 -9.12
C LEU A 108 3.70 -1.12 -8.19
N GLN A 109 2.39 -1.17 -7.95
CA GLN A 109 1.80 -2.12 -6.98
C GLN A 109 2.05 -3.58 -7.36
N GLU A 110 1.93 -3.94 -8.64
CA GLU A 110 2.15 -5.32 -9.10
C GLU A 110 3.61 -5.73 -8.93
N GLU A 111 4.54 -4.87 -9.32
CA GLU A 111 5.97 -5.15 -9.20
C GLU A 111 6.37 -5.37 -7.74
N PHE A 112 5.97 -4.46 -6.85
CA PHE A 112 6.32 -4.53 -5.43
C PHE A 112 5.61 -5.68 -4.71
N SER A 113 4.33 -5.92 -4.99
CA SER A 113 3.60 -7.04 -4.37
C SER A 113 4.20 -8.39 -4.75
N SER A 114 4.59 -8.56 -6.00
CA SER A 114 5.22 -9.78 -6.49
C SER A 114 6.56 -10.05 -5.82
N ARG A 115 7.39 -9.01 -5.64
CA ARG A 115 8.68 -9.11 -4.93
C ARG A 115 8.49 -9.47 -3.46
N LEU A 116 7.55 -8.82 -2.77
CA LEU A 116 7.29 -9.07 -1.36
C LEU A 116 6.73 -10.46 -1.09
N ILE A 117 5.89 -11.00 -1.97
CA ILE A 117 5.35 -12.35 -1.84
C ILE A 117 6.47 -13.40 -1.94
N VAL A 118 7.45 -13.20 -2.82
CA VAL A 118 8.61 -14.10 -2.94
C VAL A 118 9.49 -14.07 -1.68
N MET A 119 9.56 -12.92 -0.99
CA MET A 119 10.34 -12.75 0.25
C MET A 119 9.59 -13.24 1.51
N ALA A 120 8.31 -13.39 1.41
CA ALA A 120 7.44 -13.86 2.50
C ALA A 120 7.32 -15.39 2.46
#